data_c92fe5714f75767fbb12f6a1c6187fb6
#
_entry.id   c92fe5714f75767fbb12f6a1c6187fb6
#
_cell.length_a   1.000
_cell.length_b   1.000
_cell.length_c   1.000
_cell.angle_alpha   90.00
_cell.angle_beta   90.00
_cell.angle_gamma   90.00
#
_symmetry.space_group_name_H-M   'P 1'
#
loop_
_entity.id
_entity.type
_entity.pdbx_description
1 polymer ?
#
loop_
_entity_poly.entity_id
_entity_poly.type
_entity_poly.pdbx_seq_one_letter_code
_entity_poly.pdbx_strand_id
1 'polypeptide(L)'
;MDSINYEGDPIFRTEVREGMRVDWDVPIEMDDGIVLRANVYRPDDGSHYPVIMSYGPYGKDLHFEDIYKTCWDLMCENHPDVPAGSTNIHQSWEVADPEKWVPHGYVIVRVDSRGAGRSPGYLEHFSSRETQDFVDCIEWAGVQPWSNGKVGLSGISYYAVNQWNVAAIGPKHLAAICPWEGFNDHYRELAYHGGMYSSFQRHWYDKQILPIQHGYGDRGFRSRANGEWAAGPETLSNEELVANRFDLHGDFISHPLDDEFYSVRTPDLSKIKIPVLSCANWGGAPLHPRGNFNGYMHSSSPDKWLEVHGLEHWSLYYTDYGNDLQKRFFDCFLKGDDAGWKNQPTVSLNVRHQGEKFVLRGEDDWPIPRTKWTKFYLEPKGQLLAEIPASQETAISYSATGDGLTFISNPLEEETEFCGPIAAKIWVSSDTRDADLFLVLRVFSADLKEVVFHGALDPHTPVASGWLRASHRRIDTDRSEEWAPFHSHNVEELLEPGQVYELDIEIHASGMVIPKGYRFALSIRGRDYVYPGEPDAGLSNMKNQFTGVGPFLHDDPDNRPAGIFENNVTVHIGPDRAGYLLLPIIPPKS
;
A
#
# COMPACT_ATOMS: atom_id res chain seq x y z
N MET A 1 14.81 -1.09 40.56
CA MET A 1 15.14 -0.91 39.15
C MET A 1 14.82 0.52 38.84
N ASP A 2 15.84 1.27 38.47
CA ASP A 2 15.70 2.72 38.34
C ASP A 2 14.81 3.02 37.15
N SER A 3 13.67 3.67 37.40
CA SER A 3 12.88 4.32 36.37
C SER A 3 13.84 5.26 35.62
N ILE A 4 13.86 5.19 34.29
CA ILE A 4 14.55 6.22 33.50
C ILE A 4 13.94 7.54 33.95
N ASN A 5 14.74 8.36 34.58
CA ASN A 5 14.27 9.60 35.17
C ASN A 5 14.38 10.68 34.12
N TYR A 6 13.26 11.01 33.46
CA TYR A 6 13.13 12.17 32.59
C TYR A 6 12.84 13.45 33.41
N GLU A 7 13.24 13.46 34.72
CA GLU A 7 13.09 14.64 35.59
C GLU A 7 13.76 15.86 34.95
N GLY A 8 12.95 16.86 34.62
CA GLY A 8 13.37 18.10 33.97
C GLY A 8 12.87 18.27 32.53
N ASP A 9 12.36 17.25 31.87
CA ASP A 9 11.66 17.43 30.60
C ASP A 9 10.26 18.04 30.84
N PRO A 10 9.97 19.23 30.28
CA PRO A 10 8.79 20.00 30.66
C PRO A 10 7.47 19.41 30.19
N ILE A 11 7.48 18.48 29.22
CA ILE A 11 6.27 17.90 28.64
C ILE A 11 6.10 16.41 28.93
N PHE A 12 7.13 15.73 29.43
CA PHE A 12 7.03 14.34 29.85
C PHE A 12 6.10 14.21 31.07
N ARG A 13 5.24 13.18 31.03
CA ARG A 13 4.42 12.80 32.18
C ARG A 13 4.09 11.31 32.16
N THR A 14 3.78 10.74 33.32
CA THR A 14 3.37 9.34 33.48
C THR A 14 2.10 9.25 34.32
N GLU A 15 1.25 8.31 33.98
CA GLU A 15 0.03 8.00 34.75
C GLU A 15 -0.33 6.51 34.62
N VAL A 16 -1.18 6.02 35.49
CA VAL A 16 -1.79 4.69 35.39
C VAL A 16 -3.27 4.89 35.11
N ARG A 17 -3.72 4.36 33.99
CA ARG A 17 -5.10 4.45 33.54
C ARG A 17 -5.48 3.26 32.65
N GLU A 18 -6.76 2.93 32.55
CA GLU A 18 -7.28 1.79 31.76
C GLU A 18 -6.49 0.48 32.00
N GLY A 19 -5.97 0.27 33.24
CA GLY A 19 -5.22 -0.92 33.60
C GLY A 19 -3.77 -1.00 33.11
N MET A 20 -3.24 0.08 32.55
CA MET A 20 -1.87 0.15 32.06
C MET A 20 -1.16 1.43 32.53
N ARG A 21 0.16 1.42 32.53
CA ARG A 21 0.98 2.63 32.67
C ARG A 21 1.14 3.29 31.31
N VAL A 22 0.89 4.57 31.27
CA VAL A 22 1.06 5.40 30.08
C VAL A 22 2.13 6.46 30.36
N ASP A 23 3.21 6.41 29.61
CA ASP A 23 4.27 7.41 29.63
C ASP A 23 4.10 8.28 28.38
N TRP A 24 3.73 9.56 28.58
CA TRP A 24 3.44 10.53 27.53
C TRP A 24 4.66 11.34 27.16
N ASP A 25 4.82 11.61 25.87
CA ASP A 25 5.87 12.50 25.32
C ASP A 25 7.29 12.12 25.76
N VAL A 26 7.56 10.83 25.88
CA VAL A 26 8.88 10.30 26.23
C VAL A 26 9.92 10.83 25.23
N PRO A 27 10.99 11.51 25.72
CA PRO A 27 12.03 12.04 24.84
C PRO A 27 12.95 10.93 24.34
N ILE A 28 13.21 10.92 23.03
CA ILE A 28 14.21 10.07 22.38
C ILE A 28 15.17 10.99 21.64
N GLU A 29 16.39 11.15 22.15
CA GLU A 29 17.40 12.01 21.56
C GLU A 29 18.06 11.32 20.36
N MET A 30 18.07 12.00 19.22
CA MET A 30 18.72 11.56 18.00
C MET A 30 20.20 12.00 17.96
N ASP A 31 20.99 11.43 17.07
CA ASP A 31 22.43 11.69 16.93
C ASP A 31 22.79 13.15 16.56
N ASP A 32 21.81 13.89 16.01
CA ASP A 32 21.93 15.32 15.67
C ASP A 32 21.38 16.27 16.74
N GLY A 33 20.94 15.73 17.89
CA GLY A 33 20.42 16.48 19.02
C GLY A 33 18.94 16.85 18.92
N ILE A 34 18.24 16.46 17.85
CA ILE A 34 16.77 16.57 17.80
C ILE A 34 16.17 15.54 18.74
N VAL A 35 15.12 15.95 19.49
CA VAL A 35 14.42 15.08 20.43
C VAL A 35 13.06 14.71 19.87
N LEU A 36 12.90 13.44 19.49
CA LEU A 36 11.62 12.90 19.09
C LEU A 36 10.75 12.58 20.31
N ARG A 37 9.45 12.48 20.11
CA ARG A 37 8.46 12.22 21.16
C ARG A 37 7.72 10.92 20.93
N ALA A 38 7.70 10.08 21.97
CA ALA A 38 7.00 8.81 21.95
C ALA A 38 5.96 8.72 23.06
N ASN A 39 4.91 7.94 22.85
CA ASN A 39 4.06 7.44 23.92
C ASN A 39 4.35 5.96 24.16
N VAL A 40 4.45 5.56 25.43
CA VAL A 40 4.71 4.18 25.84
C VAL A 40 3.56 3.69 26.70
N TYR A 41 2.88 2.65 26.21
CA TYR A 41 1.77 1.99 26.91
C TYR A 41 2.24 0.61 27.35
N ARG A 42 2.17 0.29 28.66
CA ARG A 42 2.76 -0.94 29.18
C ARG A 42 2.06 -1.47 30.43
N PRO A 43 2.21 -2.78 30.76
CA PRO A 43 1.81 -3.29 32.06
C PRO A 43 2.52 -2.55 33.20
N ASP A 44 1.81 -2.35 34.33
CA ASP A 44 2.34 -1.66 35.51
C ASP A 44 2.75 -2.64 36.62
N ASP A 45 3.54 -3.65 36.28
CA ASP A 45 3.95 -4.71 37.20
C ASP A 45 5.47 -4.88 37.35
N GLY A 46 6.26 -4.05 36.64
CA GLY A 46 7.73 -4.07 36.69
C GLY A 46 8.38 -5.21 35.93
N SER A 47 7.62 -6.00 35.15
CA SER A 47 8.16 -7.08 34.33
C SER A 47 8.71 -6.55 32.99
N HIS A 48 9.36 -7.42 32.20
CA HIS A 48 9.93 -7.09 30.89
C HIS A 48 9.09 -7.75 29.80
N TYR A 49 8.72 -6.96 28.79
CA TYR A 49 7.82 -7.37 27.73
C TYR A 49 8.40 -7.07 26.34
N PRO A 50 8.02 -7.81 25.30
CA PRO A 50 8.32 -7.43 23.93
C PRO A 50 7.60 -6.13 23.56
N VAL A 51 8.23 -5.37 22.69
CA VAL A 51 7.74 -4.08 22.19
C VAL A 51 7.09 -4.26 20.83
N ILE A 52 5.91 -3.66 20.64
CA ILE A 52 5.33 -3.41 19.33
C ILE A 52 5.44 -1.90 19.08
N MET A 53 6.14 -1.52 18.01
CA MET A 53 6.42 -0.11 17.72
C MET A 53 5.82 0.31 16.38
N SER A 54 5.34 1.56 16.35
CA SER A 54 5.01 2.31 15.15
C SER A 54 5.68 3.68 15.18
N TYR A 55 6.10 4.17 13.99
CA TYR A 55 6.80 5.43 13.81
C TYR A 55 6.25 6.12 12.56
N GLY A 56 5.78 7.36 12.66
CA GLY A 56 5.23 8.04 11.49
C GLY A 56 4.62 9.42 11.75
N PRO A 57 4.06 10.04 10.69
CA PRO A 57 3.71 11.46 10.70
C PRO A 57 2.24 11.76 11.06
N TYR A 58 1.46 10.79 11.50
CA TYR A 58 0.00 11.00 11.65
C TYR A 58 -0.45 11.45 13.05
N GLY A 59 0.50 11.71 13.95
CA GLY A 59 0.20 12.18 15.31
C GLY A 59 -0.16 11.03 16.26
N LYS A 60 0.80 10.61 17.09
CA LYS A 60 0.68 9.51 18.06
C LYS A 60 -0.48 9.67 19.06
N ASP A 61 -0.93 10.91 19.27
CA ASP A 61 -1.97 11.29 20.21
C ASP A 61 -3.34 11.51 19.56
N LEU A 62 -3.43 11.35 18.24
CA LEU A 62 -4.64 11.69 17.51
C LEU A 62 -5.60 10.51 17.44
N HIS A 63 -6.84 10.72 17.88
CA HIS A 63 -7.86 9.69 17.82
C HIS A 63 -8.32 9.44 16.37
N PHE A 64 -8.52 8.17 16.02
CA PHE A 64 -8.91 7.75 14.67
C PHE A 64 -10.16 8.51 14.17
N GLU A 65 -11.22 8.56 14.98
CA GLU A 65 -12.48 9.23 14.61
C GLU A 65 -12.32 10.74 14.36
N ASP A 66 -11.37 11.41 15.03
CA ASP A 66 -11.24 12.88 14.94
C ASP A 66 -10.77 13.33 13.56
N ILE A 67 -9.97 12.52 12.89
CA ILE A 67 -9.43 12.83 11.56
C ILE A 67 -10.15 12.06 10.45
N TYR A 68 -10.61 10.83 10.74
CA TYR A 68 -11.17 9.91 9.76
C TYR A 68 -12.54 9.38 10.17
N LYS A 69 -13.46 10.31 10.52
CA LYS A 69 -14.78 9.94 11.04
C LYS A 69 -15.56 8.99 10.13
N THR A 70 -15.57 9.24 8.82
CA THR A 70 -16.28 8.36 7.87
C THR A 70 -15.73 6.94 7.91
N CYS A 71 -14.40 6.79 7.95
CA CYS A 71 -13.73 5.49 8.04
C CYS A 71 -14.02 4.79 9.37
N TRP A 72 -13.98 5.54 10.47
CA TRP A 72 -14.28 5.02 11.80
C TRP A 72 -15.71 4.52 11.92
N ASP A 73 -16.68 5.31 11.50
CA ASP A 73 -18.10 4.96 11.54
C ASP A 73 -18.37 3.69 10.72
N LEU A 74 -17.87 3.64 9.49
CA LEU A 74 -18.01 2.49 8.58
C LEU A 74 -17.38 1.21 9.17
N MET A 75 -16.18 1.32 9.72
CA MET A 75 -15.49 0.20 10.36
C MET A 75 -16.27 -0.32 11.57
N CYS A 76 -16.74 0.56 12.46
CA CYS A 76 -17.50 0.14 13.62
C CYS A 76 -18.88 -0.45 13.27
N GLU A 77 -19.50 0.01 12.17
CA GLU A 77 -20.76 -0.54 11.68
C GLU A 77 -20.57 -1.96 11.11
N ASN A 78 -19.55 -2.15 10.27
CA ASN A 78 -19.31 -3.41 9.58
C ASN A 78 -18.57 -4.44 10.45
N HIS A 79 -17.77 -3.97 11.42
CA HIS A 79 -16.93 -4.79 12.30
C HIS A 79 -17.12 -4.42 13.78
N PRO A 80 -18.23 -4.86 14.42
CA PRO A 80 -18.54 -4.48 15.80
C PRO A 80 -17.54 -5.03 16.84
N ASP A 81 -16.69 -5.98 16.49
CA ASP A 81 -15.57 -6.46 17.30
C ASP A 81 -14.44 -5.43 17.42
N VAL A 82 -14.34 -4.48 16.49
CA VAL A 82 -13.30 -3.43 16.53
C VAL A 82 -13.45 -2.54 17.76
N PRO A 83 -14.59 -1.87 18.03
CA PRO A 83 -14.74 -1.07 19.23
C PRO A 83 -14.95 -1.91 20.50
N ALA A 84 -15.25 -3.21 20.38
CA ALA A 84 -15.51 -4.05 21.54
C ALA A 84 -14.22 -4.36 22.32
N GLY A 85 -14.33 -4.38 23.67
CA GLY A 85 -13.21 -4.73 24.55
C GLY A 85 -12.14 -3.65 24.72
N SER A 86 -12.41 -2.42 24.26
CA SER A 86 -11.58 -1.23 24.46
C SER A 86 -12.47 -0.05 24.85
N THR A 87 -11.94 0.94 25.55
CA THR A 87 -12.62 2.24 25.73
C THR A 87 -12.53 3.09 24.48
N ASN A 88 -11.67 2.71 23.55
CA ASN A 88 -11.30 3.38 22.30
C ASN A 88 -10.63 4.74 22.49
N ILE A 89 -10.34 5.17 23.71
CA ILE A 89 -9.74 6.48 23.97
C ILE A 89 -8.31 6.60 23.40
N HIS A 90 -7.62 5.47 23.25
CA HIS A 90 -6.27 5.37 22.68
C HIS A 90 -6.24 4.87 21.25
N GLN A 91 -7.41 4.67 20.63
CA GLN A 91 -7.51 4.27 19.22
C GLN A 91 -6.94 5.35 18.31
N SER A 92 -6.00 4.99 17.46
CA SER A 92 -5.34 5.92 16.54
C SER A 92 -5.26 5.30 15.15
N TRP A 93 -5.08 6.15 14.15
CA TRP A 93 -5.03 5.76 12.73
C TRP A 93 -3.84 4.83 12.45
N GLU A 94 -4.12 3.68 11.84
CA GLU A 94 -3.14 2.74 11.27
C GLU A 94 -2.16 2.09 12.27
N VAL A 95 -2.46 2.12 13.57
CA VAL A 95 -1.58 1.56 14.61
C VAL A 95 -2.34 0.71 15.63
N ALA A 96 -1.64 -0.18 16.33
CA ALA A 96 -2.21 -1.08 17.32
C ALA A 96 -2.91 -0.33 18.47
N ASP A 97 -4.10 -0.81 18.89
CA ASP A 97 -4.80 -0.31 20.07
C ASP A 97 -4.13 -0.83 21.34
N PRO A 98 -3.56 0.04 22.20
CA PRO A 98 -2.89 -0.39 23.42
C PRO A 98 -3.78 -1.20 24.36
N GLU A 99 -5.07 -0.87 24.47
CA GLU A 99 -6.00 -1.57 25.35
C GLU A 99 -6.26 -3.02 24.92
N LYS A 100 -6.05 -3.34 23.62
CA LYS A 100 -6.14 -4.70 23.10
C LYS A 100 -4.82 -5.47 23.14
N TRP A 101 -3.67 -4.79 23.31
CA TRP A 101 -2.35 -5.42 23.24
C TRP A 101 -1.64 -5.52 24.59
N VAL A 102 -1.70 -4.47 25.43
CA VAL A 102 -1.02 -4.44 26.73
C VAL A 102 -1.47 -5.56 27.66
N PRO A 103 -2.79 -5.89 27.75
CA PRO A 103 -3.24 -7.02 28.58
C PRO A 103 -2.68 -8.40 28.14
N HIS A 104 -2.20 -8.49 26.91
CA HIS A 104 -1.56 -9.69 26.37
C HIS A 104 -0.04 -9.73 26.58
N GLY A 105 0.50 -8.83 27.43
CA GLY A 105 1.92 -8.80 27.75
C GLY A 105 2.80 -8.24 26.62
N TYR A 106 2.40 -7.09 26.10
CA TYR A 106 3.17 -6.28 25.17
C TYR A 106 3.34 -4.85 25.69
N VAL A 107 4.40 -4.21 25.27
CA VAL A 107 4.55 -2.76 25.34
C VAL A 107 4.25 -2.18 23.98
N ILE A 108 3.37 -1.19 23.91
CA ILE A 108 3.11 -0.43 22.67
C ILE A 108 3.88 0.88 22.74
N VAL A 109 4.66 1.15 21.70
CA VAL A 109 5.38 2.41 21.53
C VAL A 109 4.95 3.08 20.23
N ARG A 110 4.43 4.29 20.33
CA ARG A 110 4.06 5.13 19.19
C ARG A 110 4.98 6.35 19.17
N VAL A 111 5.66 6.58 18.05
CA VAL A 111 6.61 7.70 17.89
C VAL A 111 6.09 8.65 16.82
N ASP A 112 6.01 9.93 17.14
CA ASP A 112 5.87 10.97 16.13
C ASP A 112 7.19 11.09 15.36
N SER A 113 7.16 10.97 14.04
CA SER A 113 8.36 11.14 13.21
C SER A 113 8.86 12.58 13.23
N ARG A 114 10.13 12.77 12.82
CA ARG A 114 10.76 14.09 12.70
C ARG A 114 9.87 15.08 11.94
N GLY A 115 9.63 16.26 12.51
CA GLY A 115 8.82 17.31 11.92
C GLY A 115 7.30 17.07 11.96
N ALA A 116 6.84 16.02 12.62
CA ALA A 116 5.43 15.69 12.77
C ALA A 116 5.00 15.59 14.24
N GLY A 117 3.72 15.82 14.49
CA GLY A 117 3.14 15.71 15.82
C GLY A 117 3.86 16.59 16.85
N ARG A 118 4.37 15.97 17.91
CA ARG A 118 5.09 16.67 18.97
C ARG A 118 6.62 16.57 18.80
N SER A 119 7.11 15.98 17.70
CA SER A 119 8.53 15.86 17.36
C SER A 119 9.00 16.99 16.44
N PRO A 120 9.93 17.86 16.86
CA PRO A 120 10.44 18.94 16.03
C PRO A 120 11.34 18.44 14.90
N GLY A 121 11.74 19.37 14.04
CA GLY A 121 12.68 19.14 12.95
C GLY A 121 12.08 19.31 11.56
N TYR A 122 12.89 19.03 10.55
CA TYR A 122 12.51 19.14 9.14
C TYR A 122 11.71 17.93 8.69
N LEU A 123 10.52 18.16 8.16
CA LEU A 123 9.59 17.12 7.71
C LEU A 123 9.96 16.68 6.30
N GLU A 124 10.51 15.47 6.17
CA GLU A 124 10.85 14.85 4.89
C GLU A 124 10.54 13.35 4.92
N HIS A 125 9.46 12.97 4.25
CA HIS A 125 8.94 11.60 4.29
C HIS A 125 9.87 10.60 3.65
N PHE A 126 10.02 9.44 4.33
CA PHE A 126 10.80 8.29 3.87
C PHE A 126 12.25 8.62 3.51
N SER A 127 12.79 9.75 3.98
CA SER A 127 14.19 10.09 3.78
C SER A 127 15.13 9.13 4.51
N SER A 128 16.39 9.11 4.09
CA SER A 128 17.41 8.34 4.81
C SER A 128 17.57 8.80 6.26
N ARG A 129 17.32 10.11 6.53
CA ARG A 129 17.34 10.66 7.89
C ARG A 129 16.18 10.11 8.73
N GLU A 130 14.98 10.10 8.19
CA GLU A 130 13.81 9.54 8.88
C GLU A 130 13.97 8.05 9.15
N THR A 131 14.54 7.31 8.20
CA THR A 131 14.86 5.89 8.38
C THR A 131 15.88 5.68 9.50
N GLN A 132 16.93 6.52 9.59
CA GLN A 132 17.92 6.45 10.68
C GLN A 132 17.28 6.78 12.02
N ASP A 133 16.45 7.82 12.11
CA ASP A 133 15.71 8.15 13.33
C ASP A 133 14.88 6.96 13.82
N PHE A 134 14.23 6.23 12.91
CA PHE A 134 13.47 5.05 13.29
C PHE A 134 14.36 3.90 13.78
N VAL A 135 15.55 3.69 13.16
CA VAL A 135 16.56 2.75 13.67
C VAL A 135 16.94 3.11 15.11
N ASP A 136 17.22 4.39 15.38
CA ASP A 136 17.62 4.86 16.71
C ASP A 136 16.47 4.66 17.74
N CYS A 137 15.23 4.89 17.36
CA CYS A 137 14.05 4.59 18.19
C CYS A 137 13.92 3.09 18.52
N ILE A 138 14.18 2.19 17.56
CA ILE A 138 14.16 0.74 17.78
C ILE A 138 15.25 0.33 18.77
N GLU A 139 16.48 0.82 18.59
CA GLU A 139 17.60 0.53 19.49
C GLU A 139 17.35 1.10 20.90
N TRP A 140 16.79 2.32 21.00
CA TRP A 140 16.36 2.91 22.26
C TRP A 140 15.32 2.03 22.98
N ALA A 141 14.29 1.57 22.29
CA ALA A 141 13.24 0.74 22.90
C ALA A 141 13.75 -0.61 23.37
N GLY A 142 14.70 -1.21 22.62
CA GLY A 142 15.28 -2.50 22.96
C GLY A 142 16.08 -2.52 24.27
N VAL A 143 16.58 -1.39 24.73
CA VAL A 143 17.38 -1.30 25.97
C VAL A 143 16.61 -0.75 27.18
N GLN A 144 15.34 -0.42 27.02
CA GLN A 144 14.53 0.12 28.09
C GLN A 144 14.30 -0.90 29.24
N PRO A 145 14.17 -0.43 30.51
CA PRO A 145 13.99 -1.33 31.67
C PRO A 145 12.75 -2.22 31.60
N TRP A 146 11.74 -1.84 30.85
CA TRP A 146 10.51 -2.58 30.65
C TRP A 146 10.52 -3.48 29.41
N SER A 147 11.58 -3.41 28.59
CA SER A 147 11.74 -4.19 27.37
C SER A 147 12.43 -5.53 27.63
N ASN A 148 12.00 -6.59 26.94
CA ASN A 148 12.72 -7.87 26.91
C ASN A 148 13.86 -7.90 25.89
N GLY A 149 14.14 -6.76 25.23
CA GLY A 149 15.18 -6.64 24.22
C GLY A 149 14.73 -6.94 22.78
N LYS A 150 13.46 -7.27 22.55
CA LYS A 150 12.91 -7.56 21.23
C LYS A 150 11.85 -6.55 20.83
N VAL A 151 12.04 -5.92 19.68
CA VAL A 151 11.10 -4.99 19.07
C VAL A 151 10.49 -5.64 17.82
N GLY A 152 9.16 -5.65 17.75
CA GLY A 152 8.39 -5.96 16.55
C GLY A 152 7.76 -4.69 15.99
N LEU A 153 7.61 -4.61 14.67
CA LEU A 153 6.95 -3.49 14.03
C LEU A 153 5.60 -3.91 13.48
N SER A 154 4.58 -3.07 13.72
CA SER A 154 3.23 -3.27 13.20
C SER A 154 2.59 -1.94 12.86
N GLY A 155 1.80 -1.92 11.82
CA GLY A 155 1.02 -0.77 11.36
C GLY A 155 0.66 -0.90 9.89
N ILE A 156 -0.25 -0.03 9.45
CA ILE A 156 -0.77 0.02 8.09
C ILE A 156 -0.06 1.13 7.33
N SER A 157 0.02 1.04 6.00
CA SER A 157 0.39 2.12 5.09
C SER A 157 1.76 2.72 5.40
N TYR A 158 1.84 3.98 5.80
CA TYR A 158 3.10 4.62 6.19
C TYR A 158 3.86 3.81 7.24
N TYR A 159 3.13 3.34 8.26
CA TYR A 159 3.68 2.52 9.33
C TYR A 159 4.06 1.09 8.89
N ALA A 160 3.69 0.69 7.66
CA ALA A 160 4.13 -0.56 7.03
C ALA A 160 5.31 -0.33 6.09
N VAL A 161 5.27 0.75 5.29
CA VAL A 161 6.32 1.11 4.33
C VAL A 161 7.67 1.27 5.01
N ASN A 162 7.73 2.03 6.10
CA ASN A 162 8.99 2.27 6.82
C ASN A 162 9.54 1.02 7.53
N GLN A 163 8.72 -0.02 7.76
CA GLN A 163 9.21 -1.30 8.27
C GLN A 163 10.16 -1.98 7.28
N TRP A 164 9.85 -1.92 5.97
CA TRP A 164 10.73 -2.46 4.94
C TRP A 164 12.08 -1.75 4.93
N ASN A 165 12.08 -0.41 5.07
CA ASN A 165 13.28 0.40 5.05
C ASN A 165 14.20 0.05 6.23
N VAL A 166 13.68 0.05 7.46
CA VAL A 166 14.51 -0.23 8.64
C VAL A 166 14.92 -1.69 8.75
N ALA A 167 14.07 -2.63 8.29
CA ALA A 167 14.43 -4.05 8.29
C ALA A 167 15.58 -4.35 7.32
N ALA A 168 15.69 -3.62 6.22
CA ALA A 168 16.81 -3.74 5.29
C ALA A 168 18.13 -3.21 5.89
N ILE A 169 18.08 -2.29 6.86
CA ILE A 169 19.25 -1.84 7.62
C ILE A 169 19.64 -2.88 8.69
N GLY A 170 18.65 -3.52 9.31
CA GLY A 170 18.83 -4.59 10.28
C GLY A 170 19.26 -4.13 11.68
N PRO A 171 18.49 -3.26 12.39
CA PRO A 171 18.76 -2.88 13.77
C PRO A 171 18.86 -4.12 14.67
N LYS A 172 19.75 -4.07 15.66
CA LYS A 172 20.05 -5.21 16.54
C LYS A 172 18.83 -5.70 17.33
N HIS A 173 17.99 -4.77 17.78
CA HIS A 173 16.82 -5.09 18.59
C HIS A 173 15.56 -5.39 17.76
N LEU A 174 15.59 -5.19 16.43
CA LEU A 174 14.48 -5.53 15.55
C LEU A 174 14.39 -7.05 15.37
N ALA A 175 13.30 -7.63 15.85
CA ALA A 175 13.13 -9.09 15.90
C ALA A 175 12.10 -9.64 14.90
N ALA A 176 11.11 -8.86 14.47
CA ALA A 176 10.11 -9.24 13.48
C ALA A 176 9.39 -8.02 12.91
N ILE A 177 8.86 -8.12 11.68
CA ILE A 177 8.03 -7.08 11.06
C ILE A 177 6.71 -7.64 10.54
N CYS A 178 5.65 -6.82 10.66
CA CYS A 178 4.32 -7.11 10.13
C CYS A 178 3.82 -5.91 9.31
N PRO A 179 4.35 -5.70 8.08
CA PRO A 179 3.89 -4.62 7.21
C PRO A 179 2.50 -4.93 6.65
N TRP A 180 1.51 -4.21 7.15
CA TRP A 180 0.11 -4.32 6.73
C TRP A 180 -0.20 -3.27 5.66
N GLU A 181 -0.44 -3.69 4.42
CA GLU A 181 -0.65 -2.80 3.27
C GLU A 181 0.45 -1.74 3.10
N GLY A 182 1.68 -2.18 2.83
CA GLY A 182 2.85 -1.34 2.68
C GLY A 182 3.57 -1.52 1.35
N PHE A 183 3.63 -0.47 0.53
CA PHE A 183 4.50 -0.45 -0.64
C PHE A 183 5.99 -0.48 -0.23
N ASN A 184 6.88 -0.74 -1.19
CA ASN A 184 8.34 -0.67 -0.98
C ASN A 184 9.13 -0.10 -2.17
N ASP A 185 8.47 0.26 -3.25
CA ASP A 185 9.06 0.95 -4.40
C ASP A 185 8.45 2.34 -4.54
N HIS A 186 9.20 3.36 -4.11
CA HIS A 186 8.69 4.74 -4.04
C HIS A 186 8.41 5.34 -5.42
N TYR A 187 9.13 4.91 -6.45
CA TYR A 187 8.84 5.35 -7.81
C TYR A 187 7.56 4.69 -8.33
N ARG A 188 7.54 3.33 -8.39
CA ARG A 188 6.51 2.57 -9.12
C ARG A 188 5.18 2.44 -8.39
N GLU A 189 5.15 2.69 -7.08
CA GLU A 189 3.97 2.43 -6.24
C GLU A 189 3.40 3.71 -5.60
N LEU A 190 4.24 4.71 -5.33
CA LEU A 190 3.81 5.98 -4.72
C LEU A 190 3.73 7.12 -5.75
N ALA A 191 4.84 7.42 -6.43
CA ALA A 191 4.96 8.64 -7.24
C ALA A 191 4.44 8.48 -8.66
N TYR A 192 4.83 7.38 -9.34
CA TYR A 192 4.56 7.13 -10.75
C TYR A 192 4.09 5.70 -11.00
N HIS A 193 2.94 5.53 -11.62
CA HIS A 193 2.47 4.22 -12.06
C HIS A 193 2.78 4.05 -13.54
N GLY A 194 3.69 3.13 -13.88
CA GLY A 194 4.14 2.93 -15.25
C GLY A 194 4.75 4.17 -15.91
N GLY A 195 5.33 5.09 -15.13
CA GLY A 195 5.88 6.36 -15.64
C GLY A 195 4.89 7.53 -15.68
N MET A 196 3.65 7.34 -15.22
CA MET A 196 2.64 8.39 -15.12
C MET A 196 2.51 8.87 -13.67
N TYR A 197 2.59 10.19 -13.45
CA TYR A 197 2.48 10.78 -12.12
C TYR A 197 1.10 10.56 -11.50
N SER A 198 1.06 10.08 -10.27
CA SER A 198 -0.17 9.92 -9.50
C SER A 198 -0.46 11.17 -8.68
N SER A 199 -1.65 11.73 -8.79
CA SER A 199 -2.07 12.92 -8.04
C SER A 199 -2.44 12.63 -6.57
N PHE A 200 -2.42 11.36 -6.14
CA PHE A 200 -2.72 10.94 -4.78
C PHE A 200 -1.93 11.71 -3.72
N GLN A 201 -0.63 11.91 -3.95
CA GLN A 201 0.28 12.51 -2.97
C GLN A 201 -0.15 13.93 -2.58
N ARG A 202 -0.69 14.73 -3.50
CA ARG A 202 -1.21 16.08 -3.19
C ARG A 202 -2.32 16.01 -2.16
N HIS A 203 -3.31 15.13 -2.40
CA HIS A 203 -4.46 14.97 -1.51
C HIS A 203 -4.05 14.42 -0.15
N TRP A 204 -3.17 13.42 -0.14
CA TRP A 204 -2.64 12.82 1.07
C TRP A 204 -1.86 13.85 1.91
N TYR A 205 -0.94 14.58 1.28
CA TYR A 205 -0.09 15.54 1.95
C TYR A 205 -0.90 16.66 2.62
N ASP A 206 -1.80 17.28 1.85
CA ASP A 206 -2.64 18.38 2.32
C ASP A 206 -3.63 17.95 3.42
N LYS A 207 -4.13 16.71 3.38
CA LYS A 207 -5.21 16.26 4.26
C LYS A 207 -4.71 15.51 5.49
N GLN A 208 -3.61 14.79 5.36
CA GLN A 208 -3.15 13.88 6.42
C GLN A 208 -1.85 14.35 7.08
N ILE A 209 -1.02 15.10 6.37
CA ILE A 209 0.31 15.48 6.85
C ILE A 209 0.34 16.92 7.36
N LEU A 210 -0.05 17.89 6.55
CA LEU A 210 0.08 19.29 6.93
C LEU A 210 -0.67 19.66 8.23
N PRO A 211 -1.86 19.11 8.53
CA PRO A 211 -2.54 19.38 9.81
C PRO A 211 -1.82 18.80 11.04
N ILE A 212 -0.86 17.89 10.84
CA ILE A 212 -0.09 17.22 11.90
C ILE A 212 1.38 17.64 11.88
N GLN A 213 1.80 18.49 10.96
CA GLN A 213 3.17 19.03 10.96
C GLN A 213 3.47 19.68 12.31
N HIS A 214 4.65 19.39 12.89
CA HIS A 214 5.08 20.00 14.14
C HIS A 214 5.03 21.54 14.07
N GLY A 215 4.43 22.16 15.10
CA GLY A 215 4.21 23.60 15.09
C GLY A 215 2.92 24.05 14.39
N TYR A 216 2.09 23.14 13.87
CA TYR A 216 0.72 23.50 13.49
C TYR A 216 -0.09 23.93 14.73
N GLY A 217 0.22 23.34 15.89
CA GLY A 217 -0.14 23.81 17.22
C GLY A 217 -1.65 23.96 17.44
N ASP A 218 -2.06 25.13 17.94
CA ASP A 218 -3.44 25.41 18.32
C ASP A 218 -4.41 25.55 17.13
N ARG A 219 -3.92 25.49 15.90
CA ARG A 219 -4.73 25.39 14.67
C ARG A 219 -5.18 23.96 14.36
N GLY A 220 -4.57 22.96 15.01
CA GLY A 220 -4.78 21.54 14.76
C GLY A 220 -5.74 20.88 15.74
N PHE A 221 -5.57 19.58 15.89
CA PHE A 221 -6.40 18.72 16.72
C PHE A 221 -5.89 18.64 18.16
N ARG A 222 -6.82 18.40 19.09
CA ARG A 222 -6.50 18.02 20.47
C ARG A 222 -6.66 16.53 20.68
N SER A 223 -5.71 15.95 21.38
CA SER A 223 -5.82 14.56 21.85
C SER A 223 -7.00 14.40 22.81
N ARG A 224 -7.88 13.44 22.57
CA ARG A 224 -8.94 13.04 23.50
C ARG A 224 -8.38 12.40 24.76
N ALA A 225 -7.25 11.71 24.66
CA ALA A 225 -6.66 10.96 25.75
C ALA A 225 -5.97 11.87 26.78
N ASN A 226 -5.36 12.97 26.35
CA ASN A 226 -4.53 13.80 27.22
C ASN A 226 -4.83 15.30 27.17
N GLY A 227 -5.66 15.76 26.22
CA GLY A 227 -6.06 17.17 26.08
C GLY A 227 -5.03 18.10 25.45
N GLU A 228 -3.85 17.57 25.08
CA GLU A 228 -2.77 18.34 24.46
C GLU A 228 -3.00 18.54 22.95
N TRP A 229 -2.32 19.54 22.36
CA TRP A 229 -2.30 19.71 20.92
C TRP A 229 -1.46 18.60 20.25
N ALA A 230 -2.07 17.88 19.34
CA ALA A 230 -1.42 16.75 18.65
C ALA A 230 -0.19 17.17 17.84
N ALA A 231 -0.21 18.37 17.25
CA ALA A 231 0.89 18.97 16.48
C ALA A 231 1.58 20.12 17.23
N GLY A 232 1.74 19.98 18.52
CA GLY A 232 2.33 21.01 19.41
C GLY A 232 3.58 20.51 20.13
N PRO A 233 4.02 21.26 21.23
CA PRO A 233 3.24 22.30 21.91
C PRO A 233 3.26 23.70 21.25
N GLU A 234 4.22 24.00 20.38
CA GLU A 234 4.37 25.30 19.76
C GLU A 234 3.34 25.55 18.64
N THR A 235 3.04 26.83 18.36
CA THR A 235 2.33 27.27 17.17
C THR A 235 3.27 28.17 16.34
N LEU A 236 3.78 27.63 15.22
CA LEU A 236 4.71 28.32 14.33
C LEU A 236 3.96 29.17 13.29
N SER A 237 4.60 30.20 12.73
CA SER A 237 4.07 30.94 11.59
C SER A 237 3.97 30.07 10.32
N ASN A 238 3.21 30.50 9.32
CA ASN A 238 3.12 29.79 8.06
C ASN A 238 4.46 29.74 7.33
N GLU A 239 5.26 30.81 7.42
CA GLU A 239 6.60 30.90 6.85
C GLU A 239 7.54 29.87 7.48
N GLU A 240 7.50 29.72 8.80
CA GLU A 240 8.28 28.71 9.51
C GLU A 240 7.84 27.28 9.16
N LEU A 241 6.54 27.04 9.06
CA LEU A 241 6.01 25.73 8.64
C LEU A 241 6.48 25.36 7.23
N VAL A 242 6.42 26.29 6.28
CA VAL A 242 6.90 26.05 4.90
C VAL A 242 8.40 25.82 4.87
N ALA A 243 9.18 26.55 5.68
CA ALA A 243 10.63 26.37 5.77
C ALA A 243 11.05 25.04 6.43
N ASN A 244 10.16 24.44 7.23
CA ASN A 244 10.43 23.19 7.97
C ASN A 244 9.85 21.92 7.30
N ARG A 245 9.60 21.95 6.00
CA ARG A 245 9.14 20.79 5.25
C ARG A 245 9.62 20.81 3.80
N PHE A 246 9.75 19.63 3.21
CA PHE A 246 10.02 19.51 1.77
C PHE A 246 8.76 19.77 0.93
N ASP A 247 8.96 20.16 -0.32
CA ASP A 247 7.87 20.35 -1.29
C ASP A 247 7.58 19.04 -2.02
N LEU A 248 6.75 18.19 -1.42
CA LEU A 248 6.46 16.86 -1.93
C LEU A 248 6.09 16.84 -3.42
N HIS A 249 5.20 17.74 -3.84
CA HIS A 249 4.74 17.77 -5.22
C HIS A 249 5.83 18.28 -6.17
N GLY A 250 6.46 19.41 -5.83
CA GLY A 250 7.54 20.00 -6.63
C GLY A 250 8.73 19.03 -6.77
N ASP A 251 9.10 18.36 -5.69
CA ASP A 251 10.17 17.38 -5.70
C ASP A 251 9.84 16.18 -6.60
N PHE A 252 8.63 15.62 -6.52
CA PHE A 252 8.25 14.49 -7.37
C PHE A 252 8.20 14.88 -8.85
N ILE A 253 7.60 16.01 -9.21
CA ILE A 253 7.54 16.48 -10.61
C ILE A 253 8.94 16.79 -11.17
N SER A 254 9.87 17.24 -10.33
CA SER A 254 11.28 17.49 -10.75
C SER A 254 12.09 16.21 -10.95
N HIS A 255 11.62 15.06 -10.45
CA HIS A 255 12.21 13.74 -10.59
C HIS A 255 11.28 12.77 -11.35
N PRO A 256 11.07 12.98 -12.68
CA PRO A 256 10.12 12.15 -13.44
C PRO A 256 10.65 10.74 -13.74
N LEU A 257 11.94 10.49 -13.51
CA LEU A 257 12.59 9.19 -13.72
C LEU A 257 12.96 8.54 -12.38
N ASP A 258 13.08 7.21 -12.40
CA ASP A 258 13.60 6.44 -11.26
C ASP A 258 15.11 6.69 -11.11
N ASP A 259 15.44 7.72 -10.34
CA ASP A 259 16.80 8.20 -10.09
C ASP A 259 17.21 8.03 -8.60
N GLU A 260 18.28 8.71 -8.19
CA GLU A 260 18.80 8.64 -6.83
C GLU A 260 17.78 9.12 -5.78
N PHE A 261 16.89 10.07 -6.14
CA PHE A 261 15.84 10.56 -5.24
C PHE A 261 14.93 9.42 -4.74
N TYR A 262 14.58 8.46 -5.61
CA TYR A 262 13.75 7.30 -5.24
C TYR A 262 14.58 6.15 -4.70
N SER A 263 15.77 5.91 -5.25
CA SER A 263 16.57 4.74 -4.87
C SER A 263 17.03 4.78 -3.41
N VAL A 264 17.29 5.97 -2.84
CA VAL A 264 17.63 6.13 -1.42
C VAL A 264 16.44 5.89 -0.47
N ARG A 265 15.24 5.91 -1.00
CA ARG A 265 13.98 5.67 -0.28
C ARG A 265 13.47 4.23 -0.44
N THR A 266 13.98 3.52 -1.44
CA THR A 266 13.55 2.15 -1.80
C THR A 266 14.50 1.14 -1.13
N PRO A 267 14.01 0.25 -0.26
CA PRO A 267 14.85 -0.70 0.47
C PRO A 267 15.36 -1.83 -0.44
N ASP A 268 16.55 -2.31 -0.14
CA ASP A 268 17.05 -3.58 -0.66
C ASP A 268 16.44 -4.74 0.12
N LEU A 269 15.33 -5.29 -0.39
CA LEU A 269 14.58 -6.35 0.26
C LEU A 269 15.42 -7.60 0.53
N SER A 270 16.46 -7.88 -0.25
CA SER A 270 17.34 -9.02 -0.07
C SER A 270 18.16 -8.99 1.23
N LYS A 271 18.24 -7.83 1.87
CA LYS A 271 18.90 -7.65 3.17
C LYS A 271 18.02 -8.03 4.36
N ILE A 272 16.71 -8.15 4.16
CA ILE A 272 15.75 -8.50 5.21
C ILE A 272 15.87 -10.00 5.51
N LYS A 273 16.28 -10.34 6.75
CA LYS A 273 16.51 -11.71 7.20
C LYS A 273 15.72 -12.10 8.45
N ILE A 274 15.06 -11.14 9.07
CA ILE A 274 14.19 -11.34 10.23
C ILE A 274 12.83 -11.88 9.81
N PRO A 275 12.04 -12.46 10.71
CA PRO A 275 10.67 -12.89 10.42
C PRO A 275 9.78 -11.80 9.84
N VAL A 276 9.02 -12.14 8.79
CA VAL A 276 8.14 -11.23 8.05
C VAL A 276 6.74 -11.82 7.93
N LEU A 277 5.73 -11.08 8.36
CA LEU A 277 4.33 -11.31 8.02
C LEU A 277 3.86 -10.16 7.10
N SER A 278 3.87 -10.38 5.80
CA SER A 278 3.40 -9.40 4.81
C SER A 278 1.90 -9.53 4.60
N CYS A 279 1.13 -8.45 4.81
CA CYS A 279 -0.32 -8.45 4.68
C CYS A 279 -0.76 -7.51 3.55
N ALA A 280 -1.29 -8.07 2.46
CA ALA A 280 -1.69 -7.35 1.26
C ALA A 280 -3.21 -7.22 1.16
N ASN A 281 -3.71 -6.14 0.55
CA ASN A 281 -5.13 -5.97 0.25
C ASN A 281 -5.36 -5.98 -1.27
N TRP A 282 -6.25 -6.86 -1.77
CA TRP A 282 -6.61 -6.92 -3.20
C TRP A 282 -7.06 -5.57 -3.76
N GLY A 283 -7.76 -4.78 -2.94
CA GLY A 283 -8.28 -3.47 -3.30
C GLY A 283 -7.30 -2.31 -3.11
N GLY A 284 -6.10 -2.55 -2.60
CA GLY A 284 -5.09 -1.53 -2.30
C GLY A 284 -4.31 -1.00 -3.50
N ALA A 285 -4.56 -1.55 -4.72
CA ALA A 285 -3.93 -1.06 -5.94
C ALA A 285 -4.40 0.38 -6.27
N PRO A 286 -3.50 1.23 -6.79
CA PRO A 286 -2.13 0.91 -7.23
C PRO A 286 -1.06 1.04 -6.14
N LEU A 287 -1.40 1.46 -4.92
CA LEU A 287 -0.43 1.93 -3.93
C LEU A 287 0.33 0.80 -3.19
N HIS A 288 -0.38 -0.14 -2.53
CA HIS A 288 0.25 -1.00 -1.53
C HIS A 288 0.53 -2.45 -1.92
N PRO A 289 -0.38 -3.21 -2.58
CA PRO A 289 -0.28 -4.66 -2.64
C PRO A 289 0.96 -5.16 -3.39
N ARG A 290 1.43 -4.43 -4.41
CA ARG A 290 2.63 -4.79 -5.15
C ARG A 290 3.85 -4.88 -4.22
N GLY A 291 4.02 -3.91 -3.31
CA GLY A 291 5.07 -3.90 -2.31
C GLY A 291 4.97 -5.07 -1.34
N ASN A 292 3.78 -5.43 -0.88
CA ASN A 292 3.59 -6.59 -0.01
C ASN A 292 3.96 -7.90 -0.70
N PHE A 293 3.54 -8.10 -1.95
CA PHE A 293 3.93 -9.26 -2.75
C PHE A 293 5.44 -9.31 -2.98
N ASN A 294 6.05 -8.20 -3.39
CA ASN A 294 7.48 -8.09 -3.61
C ASN A 294 8.28 -8.28 -2.30
N GLY A 295 7.81 -7.72 -1.19
CA GLY A 295 8.39 -7.89 0.13
C GLY A 295 8.44 -9.36 0.54
N TYR A 296 7.34 -10.10 0.33
CA TYR A 296 7.31 -11.54 0.54
C TYR A 296 8.27 -12.29 -0.40
N MET A 297 8.20 -12.03 -1.71
CA MET A 297 9.00 -12.77 -2.70
C MET A 297 10.50 -12.53 -2.55
N HIS A 298 10.91 -11.28 -2.35
CA HIS A 298 12.32 -10.87 -2.47
C HIS A 298 13.06 -10.72 -1.14
N SER A 299 12.36 -10.77 0.03
CA SER A 299 13.07 -10.84 1.31
C SER A 299 13.84 -12.16 1.43
N SER A 300 15.04 -12.08 2.02
CA SER A 300 15.89 -13.25 2.29
C SER A 300 15.56 -13.91 3.63
N SER A 301 14.45 -13.56 4.26
CA SER A 301 14.00 -14.20 5.48
C SER A 301 13.64 -15.68 5.23
N PRO A 302 14.15 -16.62 6.05
CA PRO A 302 13.67 -18.01 6.02
C PRO A 302 12.28 -18.15 6.65
N ASP A 303 11.87 -17.19 7.47
CA ASP A 303 10.62 -17.15 8.22
C ASP A 303 9.71 -16.04 7.66
N LYS A 304 9.02 -16.33 6.57
CA LYS A 304 8.17 -15.33 5.91
C LYS A 304 6.81 -15.90 5.54
N TRP A 305 5.79 -15.09 5.75
CA TRP A 305 4.39 -15.39 5.46
C TRP A 305 3.74 -14.26 4.68
N LEU A 306 2.77 -14.62 3.85
CA LEU A 306 1.93 -13.70 3.11
C LEU A 306 0.47 -13.94 3.51
N GLU A 307 -0.21 -12.90 3.95
CA GLU A 307 -1.65 -12.85 4.09
C GLU A 307 -2.21 -11.90 3.01
N VAL A 308 -3.32 -12.27 2.38
CA VAL A 308 -3.98 -11.40 1.38
C VAL A 308 -5.46 -11.32 1.67
N HIS A 309 -5.93 -10.12 1.89
CA HIS A 309 -7.33 -9.80 2.23
C HIS A 309 -7.96 -8.84 1.20
N GLY A 310 -9.15 -8.39 1.49
CA GLY A 310 -9.89 -7.37 0.73
C GLY A 310 -10.60 -6.42 1.68
N LEU A 311 -11.59 -5.69 1.20
CA LEU A 311 -12.33 -4.63 1.86
C LEU A 311 -11.51 -3.35 2.03
N GLU A 312 -11.96 -2.47 2.90
CA GLU A 312 -11.38 -1.16 3.14
C GLU A 312 -9.96 -1.27 3.72
N HIS A 313 -9.14 -0.29 3.43
CA HIS A 313 -7.73 -0.21 3.76
C HIS A 313 -7.38 -0.47 5.25
N TRP A 314 -8.24 -0.10 6.18
CA TRP A 314 -7.93 -0.11 7.62
C TRP A 314 -8.68 -1.20 8.40
N SER A 315 -9.82 -1.71 7.90
CA SER A 315 -10.78 -2.44 8.74
C SER A 315 -10.22 -3.74 9.32
N LEU A 316 -9.68 -4.63 8.48
CA LEU A 316 -9.28 -5.97 8.93
C LEU A 316 -8.11 -5.99 9.91
N TYR A 317 -7.26 -4.99 9.88
CA TYR A 317 -6.16 -4.83 10.84
C TYR A 317 -6.64 -4.80 12.30
N TYR A 318 -7.77 -4.10 12.54
CA TYR A 318 -8.31 -3.87 13.89
C TYR A 318 -9.29 -4.94 14.36
N THR A 319 -9.79 -5.79 13.47
CA THR A 319 -10.71 -6.89 13.80
C THR A 319 -10.04 -7.94 14.68
N ASP A 320 -10.85 -8.80 15.31
CA ASP A 320 -10.34 -9.95 16.05
C ASP A 320 -9.47 -10.84 15.15
N TYR A 321 -9.83 -11.01 13.86
CA TYR A 321 -9.00 -11.72 12.89
C TYR A 321 -7.59 -11.12 12.75
N GLY A 322 -7.51 -9.82 12.48
CA GLY A 322 -6.24 -9.12 12.31
C GLY A 322 -5.39 -9.11 13.59
N ASN A 323 -6.04 -8.83 14.73
CA ASN A 323 -5.38 -8.85 16.03
C ASN A 323 -4.84 -10.24 16.40
N ASP A 324 -5.64 -11.30 16.21
CA ASP A 324 -5.22 -12.68 16.50
C ASP A 324 -4.06 -13.13 15.61
N LEU A 325 -4.13 -12.86 14.31
CA LEU A 325 -3.08 -13.19 13.36
C LEU A 325 -1.75 -12.55 13.76
N GLN A 326 -1.75 -11.25 14.01
CA GLN A 326 -0.58 -10.50 14.43
C GLN A 326 -0.03 -10.98 15.79
N LYS A 327 -0.90 -11.19 16.79
CA LYS A 327 -0.48 -11.67 18.11
C LYS A 327 0.16 -13.04 18.04
N ARG A 328 -0.41 -14.00 17.32
CA ARG A 328 0.20 -15.34 17.14
C ARG A 328 1.57 -15.26 16.49
N PHE A 329 1.73 -14.37 15.49
CA PHE A 329 3.02 -14.12 14.86
C PHE A 329 4.03 -13.55 15.86
N PHE A 330 3.69 -12.47 16.55
CA PHE A 330 4.58 -11.85 17.52
C PHE A 330 4.80 -12.69 18.78
N ASP A 331 3.84 -13.48 19.23
CA ASP A 331 4.04 -14.43 20.33
C ASP A 331 5.14 -15.44 19.97
N CYS A 332 5.12 -15.97 18.73
CA CYS A 332 6.14 -16.88 18.25
C CYS A 332 7.54 -16.25 18.26
N PHE A 333 7.71 -15.08 17.66
CA PHE A 333 9.03 -14.51 17.41
C PHE A 333 9.56 -13.59 18.52
N LEU A 334 8.68 -12.92 19.25
CA LEU A 334 9.08 -12.01 20.31
C LEU A 334 9.05 -12.65 21.71
N LYS A 335 8.12 -13.58 21.97
CA LYS A 335 8.01 -14.27 23.26
C LYS A 335 8.60 -15.68 23.23
N GLY A 336 8.76 -16.28 22.03
CA GLY A 336 9.18 -17.67 21.87
C GLY A 336 8.05 -18.68 22.15
N ASP A 337 6.81 -18.24 22.16
CA ASP A 337 5.62 -19.06 22.27
C ASP A 337 5.07 -19.35 20.86
N ASP A 338 5.10 -20.62 20.46
CA ASP A 338 4.65 -21.01 19.12
C ASP A 338 3.20 -20.62 18.82
N ALA A 339 2.32 -20.57 19.85
CA ALA A 339 0.90 -20.20 19.72
C ALA A 339 0.19 -20.82 18.49
N GLY A 340 0.70 -21.97 18.00
CA GLY A 340 0.22 -22.65 16.80
C GLY A 340 0.71 -22.03 15.47
N TRP A 341 1.63 -21.07 15.50
CA TRP A 341 2.13 -20.37 14.32
C TRP A 341 2.79 -21.30 13.29
N LYS A 342 3.50 -22.35 13.75
CA LYS A 342 4.15 -23.35 12.87
C LYS A 342 3.18 -24.11 11.96
N ASN A 343 1.89 -24.09 12.28
CA ASN A 343 0.84 -24.68 11.43
C ASN A 343 0.17 -23.65 10.50
N GLN A 344 0.59 -22.38 10.58
CA GLN A 344 0.08 -21.32 9.69
C GLN A 344 0.52 -21.61 8.25
N PRO A 345 -0.39 -21.63 7.26
CA PRO A 345 -0.01 -21.69 5.86
C PRO A 345 0.97 -20.57 5.50
N THR A 346 1.98 -20.87 4.69
CA THR A 346 2.96 -19.88 4.24
C THR A 346 2.28 -18.72 3.51
N VAL A 347 1.24 -19.02 2.74
CA VAL A 347 0.39 -18.03 2.07
C VAL A 347 -1.06 -18.27 2.46
N SER A 348 -1.71 -17.27 3.01
CA SER A 348 -3.13 -17.25 3.37
C SER A 348 -3.87 -16.28 2.47
N LEU A 349 -4.76 -16.80 1.61
CA LEU A 349 -5.50 -16.00 0.64
C LEU A 349 -6.98 -15.92 1.02
N ASN A 350 -7.52 -14.74 1.16
CA ASN A 350 -8.95 -14.50 1.11
C ASN A 350 -9.34 -14.36 -0.37
N VAL A 351 -9.66 -15.48 -1.01
CA VAL A 351 -10.00 -15.54 -2.43
C VAL A 351 -11.34 -14.84 -2.66
N ARG A 352 -11.39 -13.88 -3.58
CA ARG A 352 -12.58 -13.07 -3.88
C ARG A 352 -13.60 -13.86 -4.71
N HIS A 353 -14.86 -13.71 -4.33
CA HIS A 353 -16.03 -14.11 -5.12
C HIS A 353 -16.92 -12.89 -5.32
N GLN A 354 -17.80 -12.94 -6.31
CA GLN A 354 -18.76 -11.86 -6.56
C GLN A 354 -19.56 -11.50 -5.29
N GLY A 355 -19.80 -10.21 -5.07
CA GLY A 355 -20.62 -9.68 -3.98
C GLY A 355 -19.89 -9.66 -2.63
N GLU A 356 -18.64 -9.27 -2.62
CA GLU A 356 -17.79 -9.11 -1.42
C GLU A 356 -17.73 -10.37 -0.54
N LYS A 357 -17.68 -11.54 -1.20
CA LYS A 357 -17.49 -12.81 -0.51
C LYS A 357 -16.04 -13.24 -0.60
N PHE A 358 -15.52 -13.71 0.51
CA PHE A 358 -14.14 -14.16 0.63
C PHE A 358 -14.09 -15.59 1.16
N VAL A 359 -13.23 -16.41 0.58
CA VAL A 359 -12.97 -17.77 1.05
C VAL A 359 -11.51 -17.87 1.43
N LEU A 360 -11.24 -18.01 2.73
CA LEU A 360 -9.88 -18.17 3.24
C LEU A 360 -9.32 -19.54 2.80
N ARG A 361 -8.13 -19.50 2.18
CA ARG A 361 -7.43 -20.70 1.70
C ARG A 361 -5.93 -20.57 1.93
N GLY A 362 -5.32 -21.64 2.44
CA GLY A 362 -3.88 -21.78 2.53
C GLY A 362 -3.24 -22.25 1.23
N GLU A 363 -2.10 -21.67 0.88
CA GLU A 363 -1.23 -22.06 -0.23
C GLU A 363 0.22 -22.20 0.25
N ASP A 364 1.05 -22.88 -0.55
CA ASP A 364 2.43 -23.23 -0.15
C ASP A 364 3.42 -22.11 -0.48
N ASP A 365 3.13 -21.29 -1.51
CA ASP A 365 4.00 -20.20 -1.97
C ASP A 365 3.24 -19.19 -2.84
N TRP A 366 3.90 -18.06 -3.18
CA TRP A 366 3.43 -17.03 -4.08
C TRP A 366 4.53 -16.63 -5.09
N PRO A 367 4.22 -16.57 -6.43
CA PRO A 367 2.95 -16.98 -7.06
C PRO A 367 2.62 -18.45 -6.77
N ILE A 368 1.32 -18.81 -6.78
CA ILE A 368 0.85 -20.15 -6.44
C ILE A 368 1.54 -21.20 -7.35
N PRO A 369 2.22 -22.24 -6.81
CA PRO A 369 3.07 -23.13 -7.62
C PRO A 369 2.36 -23.89 -8.74
N ARG A 370 1.05 -24.13 -8.59
CA ARG A 370 0.23 -24.82 -9.62
C ARG A 370 -0.36 -23.89 -10.67
N THR A 371 0.01 -22.59 -10.67
CA THR A 371 -0.47 -21.60 -11.64
C THR A 371 -0.21 -22.07 -13.08
N LYS A 372 -1.22 -21.97 -13.93
CA LYS A 372 -1.11 -22.13 -15.38
C LYS A 372 -1.22 -20.77 -16.04
N TRP A 373 -0.07 -20.24 -16.45
CA TRP A 373 0.00 -19.00 -17.19
C TRP A 373 -0.67 -19.16 -18.55
N THR A 374 -1.81 -18.50 -18.76
CA THR A 374 -2.65 -18.72 -19.94
C THR A 374 -2.79 -17.41 -20.71
N LYS A 375 -2.43 -17.45 -22.01
CA LYS A 375 -2.57 -16.32 -22.92
C LYS A 375 -3.94 -16.30 -23.56
N PHE A 376 -4.55 -15.11 -23.54
CA PHE A 376 -5.78 -14.82 -24.26
C PHE A 376 -5.48 -13.69 -25.26
N TYR A 377 -5.53 -14.04 -26.54
CA TYR A 377 -5.11 -13.17 -27.63
C TYR A 377 -6.17 -12.17 -28.03
N LEU A 378 -5.73 -10.94 -28.35
CA LEU A 378 -6.59 -9.88 -28.87
C LEU A 378 -7.05 -10.23 -30.30
N GLU A 379 -8.34 -10.08 -30.57
CA GLU A 379 -8.96 -10.28 -31.88
C GLU A 379 -9.57 -8.96 -32.37
N PRO A 380 -9.41 -8.58 -33.67
CA PRO A 380 -9.84 -7.27 -34.17
C PRO A 380 -11.31 -6.91 -33.97
N LYS A 381 -12.19 -7.90 -33.75
CA LYS A 381 -13.62 -7.67 -33.46
C LYS A 381 -13.92 -7.43 -31.99
N GLY A 382 -12.89 -7.21 -31.17
CA GLY A 382 -13.05 -6.96 -29.74
C GLY A 382 -13.22 -8.23 -28.90
N GLN A 383 -12.64 -9.35 -29.31
CA GLN A 383 -12.67 -10.60 -28.57
C GLN A 383 -11.30 -10.97 -27.98
N LEU A 384 -11.32 -11.74 -26.89
CA LEU A 384 -10.18 -12.46 -26.35
C LEU A 384 -10.32 -13.94 -26.66
N LEU A 385 -9.31 -14.50 -27.34
CA LEU A 385 -9.33 -15.89 -27.80
C LEU A 385 -8.17 -16.69 -27.18
N ALA A 386 -8.39 -17.99 -26.97
CA ALA A 386 -7.36 -18.92 -26.48
C ALA A 386 -6.27 -19.22 -27.53
N GLU A 387 -6.56 -18.96 -28.80
CA GLU A 387 -5.64 -19.20 -29.92
C GLU A 387 -5.31 -17.89 -30.65
N ILE A 388 -4.14 -17.85 -31.27
CA ILE A 388 -3.74 -16.69 -32.09
C ILE A 388 -4.74 -16.50 -33.23
N PRO A 389 -5.32 -15.29 -33.38
CA PRO A 389 -6.27 -15.02 -34.44
C PRO A 389 -5.66 -15.26 -35.83
N ALA A 390 -6.38 -15.96 -36.68
CA ALA A 390 -6.02 -16.14 -38.09
C ALA A 390 -6.39 -14.93 -38.98
N SER A 391 -6.87 -13.84 -38.37
CA SER A 391 -7.26 -12.61 -39.05
C SER A 391 -6.05 -11.88 -39.67
N GLN A 392 -6.30 -11.10 -40.74
CA GLN A 392 -5.27 -10.24 -41.31
C GLN A 392 -4.85 -9.14 -40.32
N GLU A 393 -3.64 -8.63 -40.48
CA GLU A 393 -3.13 -7.47 -39.73
C GLU A 393 -4.17 -6.34 -39.77
N THR A 394 -4.53 -5.84 -38.62
CA THR A 394 -5.56 -4.79 -38.41
C THR A 394 -5.04 -3.77 -37.45
N ALA A 395 -5.41 -2.51 -37.67
CA ALA A 395 -5.10 -1.39 -36.79
C ALA A 395 -6.40 -0.73 -36.33
N ILE A 396 -6.56 -0.52 -35.03
CA ILE A 396 -7.75 0.07 -34.42
C ILE A 396 -7.30 1.25 -33.56
N SER A 397 -7.78 2.46 -33.92
CA SER A 397 -7.41 3.70 -33.22
C SER A 397 -8.48 4.09 -32.20
N TYR A 398 -8.04 4.71 -31.11
CA TYR A 398 -8.89 5.32 -30.11
C TYR A 398 -8.30 6.65 -29.61
N SER A 399 -9.16 7.52 -29.05
CA SER A 399 -8.72 8.77 -28.43
C SER A 399 -7.92 8.49 -27.16
N ALA A 400 -6.72 9.06 -27.06
CA ALA A 400 -5.83 8.94 -25.90
C ALA A 400 -6.39 9.57 -24.61
N THR A 401 -7.55 10.23 -24.66
CA THR A 401 -8.29 10.73 -23.49
C THR A 401 -9.62 10.00 -23.27
N GLY A 402 -9.87 8.95 -24.08
CA GLY A 402 -11.15 8.24 -24.12
C GLY A 402 -11.12 6.90 -23.35
N ASP A 403 -12.27 6.22 -23.41
CA ASP A 403 -12.47 4.90 -22.78
C ASP A 403 -11.80 3.75 -23.56
N GLY A 404 -11.23 4.05 -24.72
CA GLY A 404 -10.38 3.14 -25.47
C GLY A 404 -11.13 1.94 -26.10
N LEU A 405 -10.44 0.80 -26.10
CA LEU A 405 -10.91 -0.46 -26.69
C LEU A 405 -11.13 -1.49 -25.60
N THR A 406 -12.14 -2.35 -25.77
CA THR A 406 -12.39 -3.47 -24.86
C THR A 406 -12.44 -4.77 -25.65
N PHE A 407 -11.66 -5.76 -25.19
CA PHE A 407 -11.62 -7.12 -25.73
C PHE A 407 -12.21 -8.06 -24.70
N ILE A 408 -13.28 -8.77 -25.06
CA ILE A 408 -14.07 -9.61 -24.14
C ILE A 408 -13.99 -11.10 -24.51
N SER A 409 -13.87 -11.96 -23.50
CA SER A 409 -13.87 -13.41 -23.70
C SER A 409 -15.26 -13.94 -24.11
N ASN A 410 -15.29 -15.15 -24.66
CA ASN A 410 -16.54 -15.93 -24.70
C ASN A 410 -17.02 -16.19 -23.26
N PRO A 411 -18.34 -16.53 -23.06
CA PRO A 411 -18.80 -17.01 -21.76
C PRO A 411 -17.99 -18.22 -21.32
N LEU A 412 -17.52 -18.19 -20.05
CA LEU A 412 -16.79 -19.30 -19.49
C LEU A 412 -17.66 -20.58 -19.46
N GLU A 413 -17.13 -21.69 -19.93
CA GLU A 413 -17.82 -22.97 -19.95
C GLU A 413 -17.88 -23.63 -18.58
N GLU A 414 -16.95 -23.27 -17.68
CA GLU A 414 -16.86 -23.74 -16.30
C GLU A 414 -16.45 -22.59 -15.37
N GLU A 415 -16.63 -22.78 -14.06
CA GLU A 415 -16.10 -21.88 -13.05
C GLU A 415 -14.57 -21.84 -13.17
N THR A 416 -14.02 -20.66 -13.20
CA THR A 416 -12.59 -20.44 -13.45
C THR A 416 -11.99 -19.50 -12.40
N GLU A 417 -10.96 -19.95 -11.74
CA GLU A 417 -10.19 -19.12 -10.82
C GLU A 417 -8.93 -18.60 -11.51
N PHE A 418 -8.65 -17.30 -11.33
CA PHE A 418 -7.32 -16.76 -11.51
C PHE A 418 -6.85 -16.12 -10.20
N CYS A 419 -5.56 -16.22 -9.89
CA CYS A 419 -4.97 -15.64 -8.67
C CYS A 419 -3.46 -15.51 -8.85
N GLY A 420 -2.96 -14.28 -8.97
CA GLY A 420 -1.54 -14.02 -9.16
C GLY A 420 -1.25 -12.72 -9.90
N PRO A 421 0.02 -12.48 -10.23
CA PRO A 421 0.46 -11.42 -11.12
C PRO A 421 -0.16 -11.56 -12.51
N ILE A 422 -0.40 -10.44 -13.18
CA ILE A 422 -1.06 -10.38 -14.50
C ILE A 422 -0.20 -9.53 -15.42
N ALA A 423 -0.15 -9.86 -16.69
CA ALA A 423 0.56 -9.04 -17.68
C ALA A 423 -0.21 -8.97 -19.01
N ALA A 424 0.14 -7.99 -19.82
CA ALA A 424 -0.34 -7.91 -21.19
C ALA A 424 0.82 -7.55 -22.13
N LYS A 425 0.78 -8.11 -23.33
CA LYS A 425 1.65 -7.70 -24.45
C LYS A 425 0.78 -7.08 -25.54
N ILE A 426 1.11 -5.87 -25.97
CA ILE A 426 0.36 -5.16 -27.01
C ILE A 426 1.32 -4.44 -27.97
N TRP A 427 0.88 -4.22 -29.21
CA TRP A 427 1.59 -3.42 -30.21
C TRP A 427 0.82 -2.14 -30.44
N VAL A 428 1.49 -0.99 -30.28
CA VAL A 428 0.85 0.33 -30.41
C VAL A 428 1.68 1.27 -31.26
N SER A 429 1.00 2.22 -31.90
CA SER A 429 1.60 3.45 -32.42
C SER A 429 0.81 4.66 -31.92
N SER A 430 1.45 5.83 -31.89
CA SER A 430 0.85 7.10 -31.51
C SER A 430 0.99 8.12 -32.64
N ASP A 431 0.06 9.06 -32.73
CA ASP A 431 0.18 10.20 -33.64
C ASP A 431 1.21 11.24 -33.13
N THR A 432 1.67 11.10 -31.89
CA THR A 432 2.65 11.94 -31.23
C THR A 432 3.85 11.15 -30.74
N ARG A 433 4.77 11.82 -30.04
CA ARG A 433 6.02 11.21 -29.54
C ARG A 433 5.87 10.36 -28.28
N ASP A 434 4.65 10.23 -27.74
CA ASP A 434 4.37 9.40 -26.57
C ASP A 434 2.90 8.95 -26.50
N ALA A 435 2.61 8.01 -25.58
CA ALA A 435 1.26 7.53 -25.31
C ALA A 435 1.16 6.96 -23.88
N ASP A 436 0.10 7.30 -23.17
CA ASP A 436 -0.23 6.72 -21.88
C ASP A 436 -1.28 5.62 -22.04
N LEU A 437 -1.00 4.43 -21.52
CA LEU A 437 -1.87 3.27 -21.60
C LEU A 437 -2.35 2.89 -20.21
N PHE A 438 -3.67 2.77 -20.08
CA PHE A 438 -4.39 2.36 -18.88
C PHE A 438 -5.06 1.01 -19.18
N LEU A 439 -4.54 -0.05 -18.61
CA LEU A 439 -5.06 -1.40 -18.79
C LEU A 439 -5.97 -1.77 -17.62
N VAL A 440 -7.16 -2.27 -17.94
CA VAL A 440 -8.13 -2.66 -16.91
C VAL A 440 -8.64 -4.07 -17.19
N LEU A 441 -8.40 -4.98 -16.25
CA LEU A 441 -9.04 -6.29 -16.23
C LEU A 441 -10.43 -6.15 -15.63
N ARG A 442 -11.44 -6.53 -16.40
CA ARG A 442 -12.86 -6.41 -16.04
C ARG A 442 -13.52 -7.78 -16.08
N VAL A 443 -14.51 -7.98 -15.26
CA VAL A 443 -15.35 -9.19 -15.28
C VAL A 443 -16.81 -8.77 -15.42
N PHE A 444 -17.55 -9.51 -16.24
CA PHE A 444 -18.97 -9.27 -16.48
C PHE A 444 -19.79 -10.53 -16.19
N SER A 445 -20.91 -10.35 -15.52
CA SER A 445 -21.90 -11.41 -15.30
C SER A 445 -22.54 -11.87 -16.61
N ALA A 446 -23.32 -12.92 -16.56
CA ALA A 446 -24.02 -13.48 -17.74
C ALA A 446 -24.97 -12.46 -18.41
N ASP A 447 -25.52 -11.52 -17.65
CA ASP A 447 -26.36 -10.40 -18.11
C ASP A 447 -25.56 -9.13 -18.41
N LEU A 448 -24.24 -9.25 -18.53
CA LEU A 448 -23.28 -8.18 -18.86
C LEU A 448 -23.21 -7.03 -17.87
N LYS A 449 -23.55 -7.26 -16.61
CA LYS A 449 -23.25 -6.31 -15.54
C LYS A 449 -21.80 -6.48 -15.09
N GLU A 450 -21.11 -5.37 -14.94
CA GLU A 450 -19.74 -5.39 -14.45
C GLU A 450 -19.65 -5.82 -12.99
N VAL A 451 -18.68 -6.67 -12.69
CA VAL A 451 -18.31 -7.05 -11.33
C VAL A 451 -17.23 -6.11 -10.86
N VAL A 452 -17.51 -5.36 -9.81
CA VAL A 452 -16.58 -4.47 -9.12
C VAL A 452 -16.46 -4.90 -7.67
N PHE A 453 -15.40 -4.43 -7.00
CA PHE A 453 -15.13 -4.76 -5.60
C PHE A 453 -14.88 -3.49 -4.79
N HIS A 454 -15.08 -3.58 -3.48
CA HIS A 454 -14.53 -2.61 -2.57
C HIS A 454 -13.02 -2.59 -2.72
N GLY A 455 -12.50 -1.46 -3.15
CA GLY A 455 -11.09 -1.14 -3.06
C GLY A 455 -10.77 -0.53 -1.70
N ALA A 456 -9.50 -0.28 -1.46
CA ALA A 456 -9.06 0.29 -0.19
C ALA A 456 -9.76 1.61 0.16
N LEU A 457 -10.03 2.46 -0.85
CA LEU A 457 -10.62 3.81 -0.68
C LEU A 457 -11.83 4.07 -1.59
N ASP A 458 -12.18 3.18 -2.50
CA ASP A 458 -13.26 3.35 -3.49
C ASP A 458 -14.19 2.14 -3.49
N PRO A 459 -15.52 2.33 -3.38
CA PRO A 459 -16.45 1.21 -3.31
C PRO A 459 -16.61 0.41 -4.62
N HIS A 460 -16.09 0.91 -5.77
CA HIS A 460 -16.37 0.33 -7.09
C HIS A 460 -15.10 0.14 -7.94
N THR A 461 -14.05 -0.46 -7.39
CA THR A 461 -12.83 -0.71 -8.15
C THR A 461 -13.00 -1.87 -9.14
N PRO A 462 -12.36 -1.80 -10.33
CA PRO A 462 -12.32 -2.93 -11.25
C PRO A 462 -11.48 -4.07 -10.66
N VAL A 463 -11.47 -5.21 -11.34
CA VAL A 463 -10.78 -6.41 -10.84
C VAL A 463 -9.28 -6.22 -10.71
N ALA A 464 -8.64 -5.61 -11.71
CA ALA A 464 -7.24 -5.21 -11.67
C ALA A 464 -6.94 -4.08 -12.67
N SER A 465 -5.90 -3.31 -12.43
CA SER A 465 -5.42 -2.24 -13.31
C SER A 465 -3.90 -2.30 -13.49
N GLY A 466 -3.43 -1.78 -14.62
CA GLY A 466 -2.03 -1.63 -14.95
C GLY A 466 -1.81 -0.38 -15.79
N TRP A 467 -0.61 0.15 -15.77
CA TRP A 467 -0.26 1.42 -16.40
C TRP A 467 1.08 1.33 -17.12
N LEU A 468 1.20 1.98 -18.27
CA LEU A 468 2.49 2.21 -18.89
C LEU A 468 2.46 3.45 -19.79
N ARG A 469 3.37 4.37 -19.57
CA ARG A 469 3.78 5.39 -20.54
C ARG A 469 4.71 4.75 -21.56
N ALA A 470 4.40 4.85 -22.84
CA ALA A 470 5.09 4.11 -23.89
C ALA A 470 6.58 4.50 -24.02
N SER A 471 6.96 5.73 -23.69
CA SER A 471 8.37 6.16 -23.61
C SER A 471 9.14 5.48 -22.46
N HIS A 472 8.46 4.91 -21.47
CA HIS A 472 9.04 4.17 -20.34
C HIS A 472 9.09 2.65 -20.57
N ARG A 473 8.96 2.18 -21.81
CA ARG A 473 8.85 0.75 -22.17
C ARG A 473 10.11 -0.09 -21.94
N ARG A 474 11.25 0.53 -21.60
CA ARG A 474 12.50 -0.21 -21.39
C ARG A 474 12.37 -1.21 -20.26
N ILE A 475 12.56 -2.49 -20.59
CA ILE A 475 12.53 -3.61 -19.64
C ILE A 475 13.93 -3.82 -19.04
N ASP A 476 14.00 -4.04 -17.74
CA ASP A 476 15.14 -4.64 -17.06
C ASP A 476 14.99 -6.17 -17.14
N THR A 477 15.75 -6.80 -18.04
CA THR A 477 15.63 -8.23 -18.33
C THR A 477 16.06 -9.14 -17.18
N ASP A 478 16.93 -8.65 -16.29
CA ASP A 478 17.42 -9.43 -15.16
C ASP A 478 16.40 -9.51 -14.01
N ARG A 479 15.45 -8.57 -13.97
CA ARG A 479 14.39 -8.46 -12.96
C ARG A 479 13.01 -8.85 -13.51
N SER A 480 12.89 -9.09 -14.80
CA SER A 480 11.60 -9.35 -15.46
C SER A 480 11.30 -10.83 -15.61
N GLU A 481 10.03 -11.16 -15.41
CA GLU A 481 9.42 -12.41 -15.82
C GLU A 481 8.30 -12.12 -16.84
N GLU A 482 7.90 -13.08 -17.64
CA GLU A 482 6.82 -12.87 -18.62
C GLU A 482 5.53 -12.39 -17.96
N TRP A 483 5.28 -12.83 -16.74
CA TRP A 483 4.10 -12.47 -15.93
C TRP A 483 4.32 -11.23 -15.05
N ALA A 484 5.52 -10.70 -14.97
CA ALA A 484 5.88 -9.51 -14.20
C ALA A 484 6.98 -8.72 -14.94
N PRO A 485 6.64 -8.04 -16.04
CA PRO A 485 7.59 -7.20 -16.76
C PRO A 485 8.02 -6.03 -15.86
N PHE A 486 9.32 -5.89 -15.65
CA PHE A 486 9.91 -4.85 -14.82
C PHE A 486 10.53 -3.75 -15.68
N HIS A 487 9.90 -2.58 -15.69
CA HIS A 487 10.40 -1.41 -16.40
C HIS A 487 11.43 -0.65 -15.57
N SER A 488 12.55 -0.26 -16.20
CA SER A 488 13.64 0.45 -15.50
C SER A 488 13.25 1.86 -15.06
N HIS A 489 12.41 2.54 -15.85
CA HIS A 489 11.99 3.94 -15.67
C HIS A 489 13.12 4.98 -15.52
N ASN A 490 14.36 4.59 -15.76
CA ASN A 490 15.53 5.47 -15.64
C ASN A 490 15.85 6.26 -16.91
N VAL A 491 15.04 6.10 -17.96
CA VAL A 491 15.19 6.79 -19.24
C VAL A 491 13.87 6.84 -19.98
N GLU A 492 13.62 7.94 -20.67
CA GLU A 492 12.55 8.07 -21.65
C GLU A 492 13.06 7.69 -23.06
N GLU A 493 12.37 6.78 -23.72
CA GLU A 493 12.58 6.41 -25.12
C GLU A 493 11.39 6.86 -25.95
N LEU A 494 11.39 8.12 -26.37
CA LEU A 494 10.27 8.73 -27.10
C LEU A 494 9.90 7.94 -28.35
N LEU A 495 8.61 7.94 -28.69
CA LEU A 495 8.10 7.30 -29.89
C LEU A 495 8.36 8.16 -31.14
N GLU A 496 8.55 7.50 -32.29
CA GLU A 496 8.40 8.13 -33.60
C GLU A 496 6.91 8.05 -34.00
N PRO A 497 6.26 9.17 -34.33
CA PRO A 497 4.85 9.18 -34.71
C PRO A 497 4.54 8.18 -35.83
N GLY A 498 3.54 7.33 -35.62
CA GLY A 498 3.10 6.31 -36.56
C GLY A 498 3.93 5.03 -36.57
N GLN A 499 5.10 4.98 -35.93
CA GLN A 499 5.87 3.74 -35.77
C GLN A 499 5.22 2.84 -34.75
N VAL A 500 5.24 1.51 -35.01
CA VAL A 500 4.66 0.49 -34.12
C VAL A 500 5.71 0.01 -33.13
N TYR A 501 5.33 -0.05 -31.86
CA TYR A 501 6.16 -0.50 -30.75
C TYR A 501 5.48 -1.66 -30.02
N GLU A 502 6.27 -2.64 -29.61
CA GLU A 502 5.87 -3.71 -28.72
C GLU A 502 5.98 -3.23 -27.27
N LEU A 503 4.93 -3.46 -26.47
CA LEU A 503 4.88 -3.10 -25.07
C LEU A 503 4.49 -4.33 -24.23
N ASP A 504 5.31 -4.63 -23.25
CA ASP A 504 4.97 -5.55 -22.15
C ASP A 504 4.48 -4.70 -20.98
N ILE A 505 3.32 -4.99 -20.41
CA ILE A 505 2.70 -4.14 -19.40
C ILE A 505 2.32 -4.98 -18.19
N GLU A 506 2.85 -4.59 -17.02
CA GLU A 506 2.42 -5.15 -15.73
C GLU A 506 0.99 -4.71 -15.43
N ILE A 507 0.14 -5.65 -15.06
CA ILE A 507 -1.15 -5.41 -14.44
C ILE A 507 -1.05 -5.94 -13.01
N HIS A 508 -1.45 -5.14 -12.02
CA HIS A 508 -1.27 -5.50 -10.62
C HIS A 508 -1.90 -6.85 -10.29
N ALA A 509 -1.24 -7.58 -9.40
CA ALA A 509 -1.70 -8.89 -8.96
C ALA A 509 -3.12 -8.82 -8.40
N SER A 510 -3.93 -9.81 -8.77
CA SER A 510 -5.32 -9.89 -8.35
C SER A 510 -5.77 -11.36 -8.27
N GLY A 511 -6.91 -11.60 -7.66
CA GLY A 511 -7.46 -12.95 -7.58
C GLY A 511 -8.96 -12.96 -7.38
N MET A 512 -9.64 -13.82 -8.15
CA MET A 512 -11.05 -14.10 -7.95
C MET A 512 -11.48 -15.42 -8.59
N VAL A 513 -12.60 -15.95 -8.15
CA VAL A 513 -13.33 -17.02 -8.82
C VAL A 513 -14.41 -16.42 -9.72
N ILE A 514 -14.29 -16.68 -11.01
CA ILE A 514 -15.26 -16.23 -12.02
C ILE A 514 -16.27 -17.35 -12.27
N PRO A 515 -17.58 -17.14 -12.03
CA PRO A 515 -18.59 -18.15 -12.23
C PRO A 515 -18.74 -18.58 -13.71
N LYS A 516 -19.20 -19.81 -13.94
CA LYS A 516 -19.62 -20.28 -15.26
C LYS A 516 -20.63 -19.32 -15.91
N GLY A 517 -20.45 -19.06 -17.20
CA GLY A 517 -21.28 -18.15 -17.98
C GLY A 517 -20.90 -16.69 -17.91
N TYR A 518 -20.01 -16.31 -16.98
CA TYR A 518 -19.42 -14.97 -16.91
C TYR A 518 -18.36 -14.79 -17.99
N ARG A 519 -17.89 -13.57 -18.15
CA ARG A 519 -16.84 -13.19 -19.10
C ARG A 519 -15.82 -12.31 -18.40
N PHE A 520 -14.58 -12.41 -18.82
CA PHE A 520 -13.57 -11.41 -18.48
C PHE A 520 -13.21 -10.59 -19.71
N ALA A 521 -12.63 -9.40 -19.49
CA ALA A 521 -12.26 -8.50 -20.56
C ALA A 521 -11.00 -7.72 -20.19
N LEU A 522 -10.22 -7.38 -21.22
CA LEU A 522 -9.15 -6.39 -21.14
C LEU A 522 -9.61 -5.11 -21.82
N SER A 523 -9.65 -4.01 -21.09
CA SER A 523 -9.81 -2.66 -21.65
C SER A 523 -8.44 -1.99 -21.76
N ILE A 524 -8.14 -1.41 -22.93
CA ILE A 524 -6.94 -0.59 -23.21
C ILE A 524 -7.45 0.83 -23.38
N ARG A 525 -7.17 1.71 -22.43
CA ARG A 525 -7.79 3.04 -22.30
C ARG A 525 -6.74 4.15 -22.42
N GLY A 526 -7.20 5.37 -22.66
CA GLY A 526 -6.38 6.57 -22.65
C GLY A 526 -6.49 7.39 -21.35
N ARG A 527 -7.30 6.94 -20.41
CA ARG A 527 -7.54 7.58 -19.11
C ARG A 527 -7.86 6.55 -18.04
N ASP A 528 -7.79 7.01 -16.80
CA ASP A 528 -8.19 6.21 -15.64
C ASP A 528 -9.59 5.59 -15.81
N TYR A 529 -9.77 4.43 -15.17
CA TYR A 529 -11.05 3.75 -15.16
C TYR A 529 -12.11 4.64 -14.50
N VAL A 530 -13.28 4.65 -15.10
CA VAL A 530 -14.48 5.29 -14.54
C VAL A 530 -15.56 4.24 -14.45
N TYR A 531 -16.08 4.01 -13.23
CA TYR A 531 -17.21 3.14 -13.00
C TYR A 531 -18.47 3.67 -13.71
N PRO A 532 -19.14 2.88 -14.53
CA PRO A 532 -20.29 3.36 -15.31
C PRO A 532 -21.59 3.44 -14.51
N GLY A 533 -21.61 2.97 -13.26
CA GLY A 533 -22.76 3.04 -12.36
C GLY A 533 -22.89 4.37 -11.62
N GLU A 534 -23.93 4.49 -10.78
CA GLU A 534 -24.07 5.64 -9.89
C GLU A 534 -22.90 5.68 -8.88
N PRO A 535 -22.27 6.83 -8.67
CA PRO A 535 -21.26 6.97 -7.65
C PRO A 535 -21.86 6.77 -6.26
N ASP A 536 -21.21 5.97 -5.45
CA ASP A 536 -21.59 5.78 -4.05
C ASP A 536 -20.84 6.73 -3.13
N ALA A 537 -21.18 6.75 -1.84
CA ALA A 537 -20.43 7.48 -0.84
C ALA A 537 -19.01 6.90 -0.75
N GLY A 538 -18.01 7.79 -0.76
CA GLY A 538 -16.62 7.38 -0.63
C GLY A 538 -16.33 6.69 0.69
N LEU A 539 -15.39 5.76 0.68
CA LEU A 539 -14.94 5.04 1.88
C LEU A 539 -13.98 5.86 2.74
N SER A 540 -13.56 7.05 2.28
CA SER A 540 -12.60 7.88 2.99
C SER A 540 -12.99 9.36 3.03
N ASN A 541 -12.27 10.16 3.82
CA ASN A 541 -12.45 11.61 3.91
C ASN A 541 -11.82 12.39 2.73
N MET A 542 -11.19 11.72 1.79
CA MET A 542 -10.62 12.38 0.61
C MET A 542 -11.73 12.90 -0.30
N LYS A 543 -11.65 14.19 -0.64
CA LYS A 543 -12.70 14.88 -1.42
C LYS A 543 -12.44 14.77 -2.92
N ASN A 544 -12.31 13.58 -3.45
CA ASN A 544 -12.30 13.33 -4.88
C ASN A 544 -13.55 12.52 -5.28
N GLN A 545 -13.82 12.48 -6.57
CA GLN A 545 -14.91 11.64 -7.08
C GLN A 545 -14.46 10.19 -7.04
N PHE A 546 -15.14 9.37 -6.24
CA PHE A 546 -14.91 7.94 -6.17
C PHE A 546 -15.60 7.26 -7.35
N THR A 547 -14.86 7.11 -8.43
CA THR A 547 -15.39 6.61 -9.70
C THR A 547 -14.66 5.37 -10.19
N GLY A 548 -14.09 4.60 -9.26
CA GLY A 548 -13.48 3.30 -9.56
C GLY A 548 -11.95 3.21 -9.37
N VAL A 549 -11.27 4.34 -9.13
CA VAL A 549 -9.82 4.36 -8.85
C VAL A 549 -9.48 5.14 -7.58
N GLY A 550 -10.48 5.59 -6.85
CA GLY A 550 -10.28 6.39 -5.64
C GLY A 550 -9.49 7.67 -5.90
N PRO A 551 -8.56 8.02 -5.00
CA PRO A 551 -7.73 9.22 -5.15
C PRO A 551 -6.54 9.05 -6.11
N PHE A 552 -6.37 7.88 -6.73
CA PHE A 552 -5.19 7.55 -7.55
C PHE A 552 -5.41 7.94 -9.01
N LEU A 553 -5.42 9.24 -9.29
CA LEU A 553 -5.65 9.78 -10.63
C LEU A 553 -4.33 10.13 -11.32
N HIS A 554 -4.31 10.04 -12.65
CA HIS A 554 -3.20 10.39 -13.52
C HIS A 554 -3.62 11.53 -14.47
N ASP A 555 -3.97 12.66 -13.89
CA ASP A 555 -4.59 13.80 -14.57
C ASP A 555 -3.80 15.12 -14.43
N ASP A 556 -2.58 15.04 -13.89
CA ASP A 556 -1.73 16.22 -13.72
C ASP A 556 -1.30 16.80 -15.08
N PRO A 557 -1.63 18.06 -15.40
CA PRO A 557 -1.36 18.65 -16.70
C PRO A 557 0.14 18.93 -16.96
N ASP A 558 0.96 19.03 -15.91
CA ASP A 558 2.41 19.20 -16.05
C ASP A 558 3.07 17.88 -16.44
N ASN A 559 2.55 16.76 -15.97
CA ASN A 559 3.01 15.41 -16.36
C ASN A 559 2.35 14.91 -17.66
N ARG A 560 1.12 15.34 -17.97
CA ARG A 560 0.36 14.93 -19.16
C ARG A 560 -0.05 16.13 -20.02
N PRO A 561 0.91 16.87 -20.65
CA PRO A 561 0.59 18.01 -21.47
C PRO A 561 -0.28 17.64 -22.69
N ALA A 562 -1.36 18.38 -22.90
CA ALA A 562 -2.37 18.13 -23.93
C ALA A 562 -1.79 17.93 -25.34
N GLY A 563 -0.78 18.71 -25.71
CA GLY A 563 -0.14 18.60 -27.04
C GLY A 563 0.59 17.27 -27.33
N ILE A 564 0.78 16.41 -26.31
CA ILE A 564 1.37 15.09 -26.45
C ILE A 564 0.33 14.00 -26.21
N PHE A 565 -0.50 14.14 -25.17
CA PHE A 565 -1.38 13.07 -24.70
C PHE A 565 -2.87 13.24 -25.11
N GLU A 566 -3.25 14.32 -25.80
CA GLU A 566 -4.56 14.48 -26.44
C GLU A 566 -4.49 14.16 -27.95
N ASN A 567 -4.30 12.89 -28.30
CA ASN A 567 -4.09 12.41 -29.66
C ASN A 567 -4.85 11.10 -29.91
N ASN A 568 -4.50 10.37 -30.98
CA ASN A 568 -4.94 8.99 -31.18
C ASN A 568 -3.81 8.00 -30.88
N VAL A 569 -4.17 6.93 -30.21
CA VAL A 569 -3.36 5.74 -30.06
C VAL A 569 -3.97 4.62 -30.89
N THR A 570 -3.13 3.87 -31.60
CA THR A 570 -3.56 2.77 -32.48
C THR A 570 -3.01 1.46 -31.94
N VAL A 571 -3.88 0.50 -31.71
CA VAL A 571 -3.53 -0.89 -31.38
C VAL A 571 -3.44 -1.70 -32.65
N HIS A 572 -2.33 -2.40 -32.85
CA HIS A 572 -2.07 -3.26 -34.02
C HIS A 572 -2.21 -4.72 -33.62
N ILE A 573 -3.03 -5.47 -34.36
CA ILE A 573 -3.42 -6.85 -34.04
C ILE A 573 -3.29 -7.71 -35.31
N GLY A 574 -2.62 -8.84 -35.20
CA GLY A 574 -2.49 -9.79 -36.30
C GLY A 574 -1.59 -10.97 -35.91
N PRO A 575 -1.37 -11.92 -36.85
CA PRO A 575 -0.54 -13.08 -36.57
C PRO A 575 0.90 -12.74 -36.16
N ASP A 576 1.48 -11.69 -36.77
CA ASP A 576 2.84 -11.23 -36.48
C ASP A 576 2.88 -10.23 -35.30
N ARG A 577 1.70 -9.81 -34.82
CA ARG A 577 1.49 -8.91 -33.67
C ARG A 577 0.39 -9.47 -32.77
N ALA A 578 0.62 -10.70 -32.32
CA ALA A 578 -0.31 -11.45 -31.50
C ALA A 578 -0.34 -10.92 -30.06
N GLY A 579 -0.99 -9.77 -29.85
CA GLY A 579 -1.19 -9.17 -28.53
C GLY A 579 -2.04 -10.08 -27.64
N TYR A 580 -1.73 -10.10 -26.33
CA TYR A 580 -2.42 -10.98 -25.40
C TYR A 580 -2.54 -10.39 -23.99
N LEU A 581 -3.54 -10.87 -23.27
CA LEU A 581 -3.65 -10.83 -21.82
C LEU A 581 -3.11 -12.15 -21.26
N LEU A 582 -2.19 -12.12 -20.31
CA LEU A 582 -1.64 -13.27 -19.60
C LEU A 582 -2.30 -13.38 -18.21
N LEU A 583 -3.10 -14.42 -17.99
CA LEU A 583 -3.78 -14.67 -16.72
C LEU A 583 -3.18 -15.85 -15.96
N PRO A 584 -3.03 -15.72 -14.62
CA PRO A 584 -2.60 -16.80 -13.71
C PRO A 584 -3.78 -17.72 -13.37
N ILE A 585 -4.14 -18.63 -14.25
CA ILE A 585 -5.25 -19.58 -14.04
C ILE A 585 -4.85 -20.61 -12.99
N ILE A 586 -5.72 -20.83 -11.99
CA ILE A 586 -5.47 -21.73 -10.87
C ILE A 586 -6.28 -23.01 -11.06
N PRO A 587 -5.66 -24.16 -11.39
CA PRO A 587 -6.34 -25.44 -11.39
C PRO A 587 -6.81 -25.83 -9.99
N PRO A 588 -7.92 -26.59 -9.87
CA PRO A 588 -8.34 -27.15 -8.59
C PRO A 588 -7.19 -27.91 -7.90
N LYS A 589 -7.14 -27.87 -6.56
CA LYS A 589 -6.25 -28.76 -5.81
C LYS A 589 -6.65 -30.22 -6.08
N SER A 590 -5.68 -31.03 -6.53
CA SER A 590 -5.87 -32.48 -6.78
C SER A 590 -6.03 -33.24 -5.48
#